data_319b94b9c6682e6ccf32b85e937e1e17
#
_entry.id   319b94b9c6682e6ccf32b85e937e1e17
#
_cell.length_a   1.000
_cell.length_b   1.000
_cell.length_c   1.000
_cell.angle_alpha   90.00
_cell.angle_beta   90.00
_cell.angle_gamma   90.00
#
_symmetry.space_group_name_H-M   'P 1'
#
loop_
_entity.id
_entity.type
_entity.pdbx_description
1 polymer ?
#
loop_
_entity_poly.entity_id
_entity_poly.type
_entity_poly.pdbx_seq_one_letter_code
_entity_poly.pdbx_strand_id
1 'polypeptide(L)'
;FRRSRRSDLHTLREVQLLANHPNLRLDITRLQLFAYATRLIERATEPEHALPGIHAIFATLLKHLENNPARPALAYALEIKTLNELGLAPPLDDDSLDEGTCQLMEQLAVLNWNAITTLKPTRAQATATGRFLGNFIQHHLEFIPKGRDQLLAL
;
A
#
# COMPACT_ATOMS: atom_id res chain seq x y z
N PHE A 1 5.62 -26.20 -4.68
CA PHE A 1 7.02 -26.09 -5.14
C PHE A 1 7.94 -27.00 -4.33
N ARG A 2 9.13 -27.30 -4.87
CA ARG A 2 10.17 -28.04 -4.15
C ARG A 2 11.33 -27.10 -3.83
N ARG A 3 11.65 -26.93 -2.55
CA ARG A 3 12.75 -26.08 -2.08
C ARG A 3 14.09 -26.70 -2.49
N SER A 4 14.97 -25.91 -3.09
CA SER A 4 16.35 -26.31 -3.39
C SER A 4 17.19 -26.18 -2.11
N ARG A 5 18.13 -27.11 -1.90
CA ARG A 5 19.14 -27.04 -0.82
C ARG A 5 20.47 -26.46 -1.30
N ARG A 6 20.62 -26.26 -2.63
CA ARG A 6 21.90 -25.88 -3.25
C ARG A 6 21.84 -24.56 -4.01
N SER A 7 20.67 -23.92 -4.07
CA SER A 7 20.44 -22.72 -4.86
C SER A 7 19.24 -21.95 -4.30
N ASP A 8 19.24 -20.65 -4.42
CA ASP A 8 18.10 -19.78 -4.08
C ASP A 8 16.94 -19.94 -5.07
N LEU A 9 17.17 -20.63 -6.20
CA LEU A 9 16.14 -20.97 -7.17
C LEU A 9 15.43 -22.25 -6.76
N HIS A 10 14.12 -22.16 -6.57
CA HIS A 10 13.24 -23.26 -6.22
C HIS A 10 12.55 -23.82 -7.46
N THR A 11 12.21 -25.11 -7.45
CA THR A 11 11.50 -25.73 -8.56
C THR A 11 9.99 -25.61 -8.36
N LEU A 12 9.31 -24.90 -9.27
CA LEU A 12 7.86 -24.87 -9.35
C LEU A 12 7.35 -26.18 -9.98
N ARG A 13 6.51 -26.94 -9.27
CA ARG A 13 5.97 -28.21 -9.73
C ARG A 13 4.52 -28.12 -10.17
N GLU A 14 3.74 -27.39 -9.43
CA GLU A 14 2.30 -27.30 -9.64
C GLU A 14 1.82 -25.90 -9.30
N VAL A 15 0.91 -25.38 -10.10
CA VAL A 15 0.31 -24.05 -9.94
C VAL A 15 -1.18 -24.16 -10.16
N GLN A 16 -1.95 -23.63 -9.23
CA GLN A 16 -3.38 -23.44 -9.37
C GLN A 16 -3.68 -21.95 -9.38
N LEU A 17 -4.35 -21.47 -10.43
CA LEU A 17 -4.85 -20.10 -10.50
C LEU A 17 -6.11 -19.98 -9.64
N LEU A 18 -6.03 -19.25 -8.54
CA LEU A 18 -7.17 -19.03 -7.61
C LEU A 18 -8.07 -17.88 -8.06
N ALA A 19 -7.49 -16.81 -8.60
CA ALA A 19 -8.21 -15.64 -9.11
C ALA A 19 -7.44 -14.99 -10.25
N ASN A 20 -8.12 -14.51 -11.27
CA ASN A 20 -7.51 -13.91 -12.48
C ASN A 20 -7.50 -12.38 -12.47
N HIS A 21 -8.31 -11.72 -11.65
CA HIS A 21 -8.45 -10.26 -11.53
C HIS A 21 -8.49 -9.52 -12.89
N PRO A 22 -9.42 -9.86 -13.81
CA PRO A 22 -9.43 -9.34 -15.17
C PRO A 22 -9.61 -7.81 -15.20
N ASN A 23 -10.41 -7.26 -14.29
CA ASN A 23 -10.75 -5.84 -14.26
C ASN A 23 -9.56 -4.93 -13.90
N LEU A 24 -8.53 -5.46 -13.24
CA LEU A 24 -7.30 -4.69 -12.98
C LEU A 24 -6.60 -4.28 -14.28
N ARG A 25 -6.68 -5.11 -15.31
CA ARG A 25 -6.00 -4.87 -16.59
C ARG A 25 -6.75 -3.90 -17.49
N LEU A 26 -8.00 -3.61 -17.18
CA LEU A 26 -8.86 -2.72 -17.97
C LEU A 26 -8.73 -1.25 -17.55
N ASP A 27 -8.02 -0.97 -16.45
CA ASP A 27 -7.88 0.37 -15.90
C ASP A 27 -6.42 0.63 -15.50
N ILE A 28 -5.81 1.59 -16.19
CA ILE A 28 -4.41 1.93 -15.99
C ILE A 28 -4.13 2.43 -14.55
N THR A 29 -5.09 3.13 -13.93
CA THR A 29 -4.92 3.66 -12.58
C THR A 29 -4.92 2.55 -11.54
N ARG A 30 -5.73 1.51 -11.73
CA ARG A 30 -5.71 0.29 -10.92
C ARG A 30 -4.39 -0.46 -11.04
N LEU A 31 -3.88 -0.61 -12.28
CA LEU A 31 -2.58 -1.22 -12.52
C LEU A 31 -1.44 -0.43 -11.88
N GLN A 32 -1.48 0.91 -11.94
CA GLN A 32 -0.48 1.77 -11.31
C GLN A 32 -0.48 1.58 -9.79
N LEU A 33 -1.65 1.60 -9.15
CA LEU A 33 -1.75 1.38 -7.69
C LEU A 33 -1.30 -0.04 -7.31
N PHE A 34 -1.66 -1.05 -8.08
CA PHE A 34 -1.21 -2.42 -7.85
C PHE A 34 0.31 -2.55 -7.99
N ALA A 35 0.90 -1.99 -9.06
CA ALA A 35 2.34 -1.99 -9.27
C ALA A 35 3.09 -1.23 -8.17
N TYR A 36 2.52 -0.12 -7.69
CA TYR A 36 3.04 0.62 -6.55
C TYR A 36 3.03 -0.22 -5.27
N ALA A 37 1.88 -0.85 -4.96
CA ALA A 37 1.72 -1.70 -3.79
C ALA A 37 2.74 -2.85 -3.79
N THR A 38 2.94 -3.49 -4.94
CA THR A 38 3.92 -4.56 -5.10
C THR A 38 5.34 -4.07 -4.80
N ARG A 39 5.74 -2.91 -5.36
CA ARG A 39 7.08 -2.34 -5.13
C ARG A 39 7.29 -1.90 -3.69
N LEU A 40 6.26 -1.32 -3.06
CA LEU A 40 6.35 -0.92 -1.65
C LEU A 40 6.62 -2.16 -0.79
N ILE A 41 5.82 -3.21 -0.95
CA ILE A 41 5.95 -4.45 -0.16
C ILE A 41 7.28 -5.14 -0.45
N GLU A 42 7.64 -5.33 -1.71
CA GLU A 42 8.90 -5.98 -2.11
C GLU A 42 10.14 -5.30 -1.48
N ARG A 43 10.12 -3.97 -1.42
CA ARG A 43 11.24 -3.20 -0.88
C ARG A 43 11.22 -3.07 0.65
N ALA A 44 10.04 -3.13 1.25
CA ALA A 44 9.85 -2.97 2.69
C ALA A 44 9.95 -4.29 3.46
N THR A 45 10.03 -5.44 2.77
CA THR A 45 10.04 -6.76 3.42
C THR A 45 11.25 -7.57 3.00
N GLU A 46 11.71 -8.45 3.90
CA GLU A 46 12.80 -9.37 3.62
C GLU A 46 12.27 -10.70 3.04
N PRO A 47 13.02 -11.34 2.14
CA PRO A 47 12.70 -12.68 1.66
C PRO A 47 12.60 -13.67 2.82
N GLU A 48 11.70 -14.65 2.69
CA GLU A 48 11.49 -15.74 3.66
C GLU A 48 10.97 -15.31 5.04
N HIS A 49 10.68 -14.03 5.24
CA HIS A 49 10.02 -13.54 6.46
C HIS A 49 8.50 -13.58 6.28
N ALA A 50 7.81 -14.38 7.09
CA ALA A 50 6.34 -14.49 7.01
C ALA A 50 5.68 -13.28 7.68
N LEU A 51 4.99 -12.45 6.89
CA LEU A 51 4.26 -11.27 7.32
C LEU A 51 2.77 -11.41 6.94
N PRO A 52 1.98 -12.17 7.72
CA PRO A 52 0.59 -12.46 7.37
C PRO A 52 -0.28 -11.20 7.29
N GLY A 53 -0.02 -10.17 8.11
CA GLY A 53 -0.73 -8.90 8.06
C GLY A 53 -0.49 -8.15 6.74
N ILE A 54 0.75 -8.08 6.26
CA ILE A 54 1.07 -7.49 4.95
C ILE A 54 0.40 -8.26 3.81
N HIS A 55 0.42 -9.59 3.86
CA HIS A 55 -0.30 -10.40 2.87
C HIS A 55 -1.81 -10.11 2.88
N ALA A 56 -2.44 -9.99 4.05
CA ALA A 56 -3.86 -9.67 4.18
C ALA A 56 -4.19 -8.26 3.63
N ILE A 57 -3.36 -7.25 3.92
CA ILE A 57 -3.48 -5.89 3.37
C ILE A 57 -3.46 -5.95 1.84
N PHE A 58 -2.47 -6.61 1.26
CA PHE A 58 -2.31 -6.71 -0.19
C PHE A 58 -3.45 -7.47 -0.87
N ALA A 59 -3.81 -8.65 -0.33
CA ALA A 59 -4.89 -9.47 -0.88
C ALA A 59 -6.26 -8.75 -0.84
N THR A 60 -6.55 -8.04 0.26
CA THR A 60 -7.81 -7.30 0.41
C THR A 60 -7.83 -6.04 -0.47
N LEU A 61 -6.70 -5.34 -0.65
CA LEU A 61 -6.58 -4.23 -1.60
C LEU A 61 -6.82 -4.73 -3.04
N LEU A 62 -6.21 -5.84 -3.42
CA LEU A 62 -6.37 -6.44 -4.74
C LEU A 62 -7.83 -6.76 -5.04
N LYS A 63 -8.52 -7.41 -4.09
CA LYS A 63 -9.94 -7.70 -4.18
C LYS A 63 -10.81 -6.44 -4.27
N HIS A 64 -10.43 -5.38 -3.55
CA HIS A 64 -11.13 -4.10 -3.62
C HIS A 64 -10.99 -3.46 -5.00
N LEU A 65 -9.78 -3.42 -5.55
CA LEU A 65 -9.48 -2.82 -6.86
C LEU A 65 -10.13 -3.56 -8.03
N GLU A 66 -10.54 -4.81 -7.86
CA GLU A 66 -11.30 -5.55 -8.89
C GLU A 66 -12.59 -4.85 -9.27
N ASN A 67 -13.26 -4.20 -8.30
CA ASN A 67 -14.59 -3.62 -8.48
C ASN A 67 -14.67 -2.11 -8.23
N ASN A 68 -13.58 -1.48 -7.80
CA ASN A 68 -13.56 -0.08 -7.40
C ASN A 68 -12.42 0.68 -8.11
N PRO A 69 -12.60 1.98 -8.39
CA PRO A 69 -11.54 2.80 -8.98
C PRO A 69 -10.38 3.00 -8.01
N ALA A 70 -9.18 3.14 -8.56
CA ALA A 70 -8.04 3.59 -7.78
C ALA A 70 -8.21 5.06 -7.39
N ARG A 71 -7.79 5.40 -6.16
CA ARG A 71 -7.80 6.76 -5.62
C ARG A 71 -6.55 7.00 -4.78
N PRO A 72 -6.04 8.26 -4.69
CA PRO A 72 -4.88 8.59 -3.85
C PRO A 72 -5.02 8.15 -2.39
N ALA A 73 -6.22 8.23 -1.81
CA ALA A 73 -6.49 7.80 -0.44
C ALA A 73 -6.16 6.31 -0.20
N LEU A 74 -6.31 5.45 -1.22
CA LEU A 74 -5.94 4.03 -1.11
C LEU A 74 -4.41 3.86 -1.04
N ALA A 75 -3.64 4.71 -1.73
CA ALA A 75 -2.19 4.69 -1.64
C ALA A 75 -1.71 5.12 -0.25
N TYR A 76 -2.26 6.21 0.30
CA TYR A 76 -1.94 6.64 1.67
C TYR A 76 -2.29 5.56 2.70
N ALA A 77 -3.48 4.97 2.60
CA ALA A 77 -3.90 3.91 3.51
C ALA A 77 -3.01 2.67 3.40
N LEU A 78 -2.59 2.30 2.19
CA LEU A 78 -1.65 1.21 1.99
C LEU A 78 -0.31 1.50 2.69
N GLU A 79 0.22 2.72 2.52
CA GLU A 79 1.47 3.15 3.16
C GLU A 79 1.36 3.05 4.68
N ILE A 80 0.33 3.66 5.29
CA ILE A 80 0.15 3.66 6.75
C ILE A 80 -0.03 2.24 7.28
N LYS A 81 -0.90 1.43 6.65
CA LYS A 81 -1.16 0.05 7.09
C LYS A 81 0.10 -0.83 6.97
N THR A 82 0.87 -0.66 5.90
CA THR A 82 2.13 -1.40 5.71
C THR A 82 3.17 -0.99 6.77
N LEU A 83 3.31 0.30 7.03
CA LEU A 83 4.21 0.81 8.08
C LEU A 83 3.82 0.29 9.47
N ASN A 84 2.52 0.29 9.79
CA ASN A 84 2.02 -0.24 11.05
C ASN A 84 2.36 -1.74 11.23
N GLU A 85 2.18 -2.55 10.19
CA GLU A 85 2.52 -3.99 10.22
C GLU A 85 4.03 -4.24 10.35
N LEU A 86 4.86 -3.29 9.91
CA LEU A 86 6.32 -3.32 10.09
C LEU A 86 6.76 -2.81 11.46
N GLY A 87 5.85 -2.37 12.32
CA GLY A 87 6.17 -1.76 13.61
C GLY A 87 6.72 -0.33 13.51
N LEU A 88 6.55 0.31 12.34
CA LEU A 88 6.98 1.68 12.03
C LEU A 88 5.77 2.63 11.99
N ALA A 89 4.85 2.53 12.98
CA ALA A 89 3.64 3.36 12.99
C ALA A 89 3.99 4.86 12.93
N PRO A 90 3.51 5.61 11.91
CA PRO A 90 3.73 7.05 11.86
C PRO A 90 3.05 7.73 13.07
N PRO A 91 3.68 8.73 13.69
CA PRO A 91 3.02 9.52 14.73
C PRO A 91 1.84 10.28 14.10
N LEU A 92 0.63 10.06 14.64
CA LEU A 92 -0.60 10.67 14.13
C LEU A 92 -0.95 11.96 14.88
N ASP A 93 -0.12 12.33 15.87
CA ASP A 93 -0.19 13.53 16.71
C ASP A 93 0.99 14.48 16.45
N ASP A 94 1.53 14.48 15.23
CA ASP A 94 2.66 15.32 14.84
C ASP A 94 2.26 16.80 14.79
N ASP A 95 2.93 17.65 15.55
CA ASP A 95 2.68 19.10 15.64
C ASP A 95 2.84 19.84 14.30
N SER A 96 3.46 19.23 13.30
CA SER A 96 3.59 19.77 11.94
C SER A 96 2.33 19.61 11.09
N LEU A 97 1.34 18.84 11.56
CA LEU A 97 0.09 18.55 10.87
C LEU A 97 -1.08 19.26 11.56
N ASP A 98 -2.04 19.73 10.79
CA ASP A 98 -3.29 20.20 11.34
C ASP A 98 -4.18 19.06 11.83
N GLU A 99 -5.07 19.35 12.79
CA GLU A 99 -5.96 18.35 13.41
C GLU A 99 -6.79 17.56 12.38
N GLY A 100 -7.26 18.22 11.32
CA GLY A 100 -8.05 17.55 10.28
C GLY A 100 -7.22 16.58 9.44
N THR A 101 -5.92 16.85 9.28
CA THR A 101 -4.97 15.94 8.61
C THR A 101 -4.64 14.75 9.52
N CYS A 102 -4.45 14.98 10.83
CA CYS A 102 -4.25 13.90 11.80
C CYS A 102 -5.46 12.96 11.83
N GLN A 103 -6.68 13.49 11.93
CA GLN A 103 -7.91 12.71 11.88
C GLN A 103 -8.06 11.91 10.56
N LEU A 104 -7.67 12.49 9.42
CA LEU A 104 -7.65 11.77 8.13
C LEU A 104 -6.69 10.59 8.20
N MET A 105 -5.48 10.77 8.71
CA MET A 105 -4.48 9.70 8.81
C MET A 105 -4.93 8.58 9.74
N GLU A 106 -5.56 8.90 10.87
CA GLU A 106 -6.19 7.92 11.76
C GLU A 106 -7.26 7.08 11.02
N GLN A 107 -8.14 7.75 10.28
CA GLN A 107 -9.16 7.07 9.48
C GLN A 107 -8.53 6.15 8.42
N LEU A 108 -7.49 6.61 7.72
CA LEU A 108 -6.76 5.81 6.72
C LEU A 108 -6.09 4.58 7.35
N ALA A 109 -5.64 4.67 8.60
CA ALA A 109 -5.03 3.56 9.32
C ALA A 109 -6.03 2.45 9.66
N VAL A 110 -7.25 2.80 10.08
CA VAL A 110 -8.20 1.84 10.67
C VAL A 110 -9.32 1.39 9.73
N LEU A 111 -9.77 2.26 8.83
CA LEU A 111 -10.91 1.97 7.95
C LEU A 111 -10.58 0.87 6.93
N ASN A 112 -11.62 0.13 6.52
CA ASN A 112 -11.52 -0.81 5.40
C ASN A 112 -11.49 -0.04 4.05
N TRP A 113 -11.09 -0.74 2.98
CA TRP A 113 -10.89 -0.14 1.65
C TRP A 113 -12.15 0.54 1.09
N ASN A 114 -13.34 -0.02 1.33
CA ASN A 114 -14.60 0.56 0.87
C ASN A 114 -14.87 1.90 1.56
N ALA A 115 -14.70 1.97 2.87
CA ALA A 115 -14.87 3.20 3.64
C ALA A 115 -13.83 4.26 3.23
N ILE A 116 -12.56 3.87 3.02
CA ILE A 116 -11.50 4.77 2.55
C ILE A 116 -11.87 5.40 1.20
N THR A 117 -12.48 4.63 0.28
CA THR A 117 -12.88 5.15 -1.04
C THR A 117 -13.95 6.23 -0.94
N THR A 118 -14.72 6.28 0.15
CA THR A 118 -15.75 7.32 0.38
C THR A 118 -15.21 8.59 1.00
N LEU A 119 -13.99 8.58 1.54
CA LEU A 119 -13.36 9.76 2.13
C LEU A 119 -13.17 10.84 1.06
N LYS A 120 -13.37 12.09 1.47
CA LYS A 120 -13.22 13.27 0.61
C LYS A 120 -12.23 14.26 1.26
N PRO A 121 -10.95 13.92 1.32
CA PRO A 121 -9.97 14.84 1.86
C PRO A 121 -9.92 16.13 1.04
N THR A 122 -9.71 17.25 1.71
CA THR A 122 -9.39 18.50 1.01
C THR A 122 -8.03 18.38 0.30
N ARG A 123 -7.80 19.26 -0.67
CA ARG A 123 -6.49 19.31 -1.35
C ARG A 123 -5.34 19.56 -0.38
N ALA A 124 -5.57 20.41 0.62
CA ALA A 124 -4.57 20.70 1.64
C ALA A 124 -4.23 19.45 2.48
N GLN A 125 -5.25 18.73 2.98
CA GLN A 125 -5.07 17.48 3.72
C GLN A 125 -4.35 16.42 2.88
N ALA A 126 -4.77 16.20 1.62
CA ALA A 126 -4.12 15.25 0.74
C ALA A 126 -2.65 15.58 0.50
N THR A 127 -2.32 16.88 0.28
CA THR A 127 -0.95 17.34 0.09
C THR A 127 -0.12 17.17 1.36
N ALA A 128 -0.66 17.53 2.53
CA ALA A 128 0.02 17.39 3.81
C ALA A 128 0.30 15.91 4.14
N THR A 129 -0.72 15.04 4.01
CA THR A 129 -0.58 13.59 4.19
C THR A 129 0.46 13.01 3.23
N GLY A 130 0.41 13.37 1.95
CA GLY A 130 1.33 12.87 0.94
C GLY A 130 2.78 13.24 1.23
N ARG A 131 3.03 14.49 1.64
CA ARG A 131 4.36 14.98 2.01
C ARG A 131 4.87 14.31 3.28
N PHE A 132 4.04 14.24 4.31
CA PHE A 132 4.39 13.61 5.59
C PHE A 132 4.77 12.15 5.39
N LEU A 133 3.91 11.35 4.77
CA LEU A 133 4.18 9.93 4.51
C LEU A 133 5.39 9.71 3.60
N GLY A 134 5.57 10.57 2.58
CA GLY A 134 6.76 10.50 1.73
C GLY A 134 8.05 10.69 2.51
N ASN A 135 8.12 11.71 3.36
CA ASN A 135 9.27 11.96 4.21
C ASN A 135 9.48 10.82 5.21
N PHE A 136 8.40 10.30 5.80
CA PHE A 136 8.44 9.22 6.77
C PHE A 136 8.97 7.91 6.14
N ILE A 137 8.46 7.53 4.96
CA ILE A 137 8.92 6.37 4.20
C ILE A 137 10.40 6.54 3.83
N GLN A 138 10.80 7.71 3.31
CA GLN A 138 12.18 7.97 2.95
C GLN A 138 13.13 7.88 4.17
N HIS A 139 12.68 8.34 5.33
CA HIS A 139 13.50 8.32 6.55
C HIS A 139 13.67 6.91 7.11
N HIS A 140 12.58 6.12 7.17
CA HIS A 140 12.58 4.82 7.84
C HIS A 140 12.91 3.64 6.93
N LEU A 141 12.56 3.72 5.66
CA LEU A 141 12.80 2.65 4.68
C LEU A 141 13.95 2.99 3.70
N GLU A 142 14.49 4.21 3.75
CA GLU A 142 15.59 4.71 2.91
C GLU A 142 15.29 4.69 1.41
N PHE A 143 14.00 4.61 1.01
CA PHE A 143 13.60 4.68 -0.39
C PHE A 143 12.19 5.26 -0.56
N ILE A 144 11.90 5.79 -1.75
CA ILE A 144 10.55 6.11 -2.21
C ILE A 144 10.21 5.18 -3.38
N PRO A 145 9.12 4.39 -3.30
CA PRO A 145 8.73 3.51 -4.40
C PRO A 145 8.39 4.33 -5.65
N LYS A 146 8.90 3.89 -6.82
CA LYS A 146 8.58 4.52 -8.10
C LYS A 146 7.09 4.46 -8.40
N GLY A 147 6.54 5.55 -8.95
CA GLY A 147 5.13 5.65 -9.31
C GLY A 147 4.26 6.31 -8.25
N ARG A 148 4.81 6.67 -7.09
CA ARG A 148 4.07 7.34 -6.02
C ARG A 148 3.46 8.67 -6.48
N ASP A 149 4.26 9.53 -7.09
CA ASP A 149 3.80 10.87 -7.53
C ASP A 149 2.69 10.80 -8.57
N GLN A 150 2.77 9.83 -9.50
CA GLN A 150 1.73 9.61 -10.50
C GLN A 150 0.40 9.16 -9.87
N LEU A 151 0.45 8.34 -8.82
CA LEU A 151 -0.75 7.93 -8.08
C LEU A 151 -1.37 9.05 -7.27
N LEU A 152 -0.56 9.91 -6.71
CA LEU A 152 -1.04 11.02 -5.89
C LEU A 152 -1.59 12.18 -6.73
N ALA A 153 -1.33 12.17 -8.02
CA ALA A 153 -1.86 13.12 -9.00
C ALA A 153 -3.23 12.72 -9.60
N LEU A 154 -3.74 11.51 -9.27
CA LEU A 154 -5.08 11.03 -9.69
C LEU A 154 -6.19 11.81 -8.98
#